data_67bce6d40dd7561be67a58f5d2319145
#
_entry.id   67bce6d40dd7561be67a58f5d2319145
#
_cell.length_a   1.000
_cell.length_b   1.000
_cell.length_c   1.000
_cell.angle_alpha   90.00
_cell.angle_beta   90.00
_cell.angle_gamma   90.00
#
_symmetry.space_group_name_H-M   'P 1'
#
loop_
_entity.id
_entity.type
_entity.pdbx_description
1 polymer ?
#
loop_
_entity_poly.entity_id
_entity_poly.type
_entity_poly.pdbx_seq_one_letter_code
_entity_poly.pdbx_strand_id
1 'polypeptide(L)'
;MTTSTAPTVGMIGLGNLGNPMALSAMSAGYELIVHSLDKGEAKNLIARGAMWADSVADVGAKSDVVITVLPGPRQVREIMIGANGALYQMKPGSTFIDMSTSSVDVAHEIMALAEPREIAVMEAPVSFLAKAPIGASRSSASLQIFVGGSRESFDQQLPLFRALGGLPDQIYYAGLNGAGYGIKVLLNLLWFIHAAGTSEVLAIASKMGLDLRMVQQALCASPTQSNFLQHDINGVFESGDYDQGFTIDLVCKDIQLGIDLGAKSGIEVPVSRLVSELHQRALETYGPKSGEMSVVKLYEEQAGAPFRA
;
A
#
# COMPACT_ATOMS: atom_id res chain seq x y z
N MET A 1 24.52 32.47 -3.37
CA MET A 1 23.33 31.68 -3.73
C MET A 1 23.82 30.25 -3.86
N THR A 2 23.70 29.43 -2.84
CA THR A 2 23.99 28.01 -2.89
C THR A 2 22.86 27.38 -3.72
N THR A 3 23.19 26.88 -4.90
CA THR A 3 22.29 26.01 -5.68
C THR A 3 22.06 24.78 -4.82
N SER A 4 20.93 24.72 -4.10
CA SER A 4 20.48 23.50 -3.47
C SER A 4 20.17 22.52 -4.60
N THR A 5 21.07 21.60 -4.85
CA THR A 5 20.78 20.43 -5.69
C THR A 5 19.69 19.64 -5.02
N ALA A 6 18.69 19.17 -5.77
CA ALA A 6 17.67 18.29 -5.25
C ALA A 6 18.33 17.09 -4.54
N PRO A 7 17.76 16.57 -3.44
CA PRO A 7 18.35 15.45 -2.73
C PRO A 7 18.39 14.20 -3.61
N THR A 8 19.46 13.41 -3.46
CA THR A 8 19.54 12.08 -4.09
C THR A 8 18.62 11.11 -3.36
N VAL A 9 17.72 10.47 -4.10
CA VAL A 9 16.70 9.58 -3.54
C VAL A 9 17.09 8.12 -3.80
N GLY A 10 17.26 7.36 -2.74
CA GLY A 10 17.40 5.90 -2.78
C GLY A 10 16.05 5.23 -2.74
N MET A 11 15.77 4.30 -3.64
CA MET A 11 14.48 3.61 -3.69
C MET A 11 14.68 2.10 -3.67
N ILE A 12 14.11 1.44 -2.66
CA ILE A 12 14.22 0.00 -2.42
C ILE A 12 12.83 -0.64 -2.58
N GLY A 13 12.73 -1.59 -3.52
CA GLY A 13 11.48 -2.24 -3.91
C GLY A 13 10.85 -1.56 -5.13
N LEU A 14 10.94 -2.25 -6.29
CA LEU A 14 10.54 -1.74 -7.60
C LEU A 14 9.40 -2.56 -8.23
N GLY A 15 8.56 -3.15 -7.40
CA GLY A 15 7.37 -3.86 -7.86
C GLY A 15 6.31 -2.93 -8.46
N ASN A 16 5.06 -3.43 -8.53
CA ASN A 16 3.92 -2.77 -9.19
C ASN A 16 3.68 -1.31 -8.74
N LEU A 17 4.08 -0.95 -7.53
CA LEU A 17 3.90 0.40 -6.99
C LEU A 17 5.20 1.20 -7.02
N GLY A 18 6.33 0.61 -6.58
CA GLY A 18 7.59 1.33 -6.45
C GLY A 18 8.17 1.78 -7.79
N ASN A 19 8.10 0.96 -8.84
CA ASN A 19 8.62 1.32 -10.15
C ASN A 19 7.91 2.55 -10.78
N PRO A 20 6.56 2.62 -10.82
CA PRO A 20 5.87 3.83 -11.29
C PRO A 20 6.18 5.07 -10.45
N MET A 21 6.30 4.94 -9.12
CA MET A 21 6.68 6.05 -8.24
C MET A 21 8.09 6.55 -8.54
N ALA A 22 9.04 5.65 -8.76
CA ALA A 22 10.40 5.98 -9.18
C ALA A 22 10.41 6.75 -10.51
N LEU A 23 9.67 6.29 -11.52
CA LEU A 23 9.51 6.99 -12.80
C LEU A 23 8.95 8.40 -12.63
N SER A 24 7.97 8.57 -11.76
CA SER A 24 7.38 9.87 -11.46
C SER A 24 8.39 10.83 -10.83
N ALA A 25 9.15 10.36 -9.84
CA ALA A 25 10.21 11.15 -9.20
C ALA A 25 11.31 11.55 -10.18
N MET A 26 11.76 10.64 -11.06
CA MET A 26 12.73 10.97 -12.13
C MET A 26 12.16 12.02 -13.08
N SER A 27 10.89 11.92 -13.45
CA SER A 27 10.23 12.91 -14.32
C SER A 27 10.11 14.28 -13.67
N ALA A 28 10.11 14.34 -12.35
CA ALA A 28 10.16 15.57 -11.56
C ALA A 28 11.61 16.10 -11.33
N GLY A 29 12.63 15.42 -11.86
CA GLY A 29 14.03 15.85 -11.83
C GLY A 29 14.86 15.31 -10.66
N TYR A 30 14.37 14.33 -9.90
CA TYR A 30 15.16 13.69 -8.84
C TYR A 30 16.16 12.69 -9.41
N GLU A 31 17.37 12.70 -8.87
CA GLU A 31 18.36 11.65 -9.12
C GLU A 31 18.04 10.43 -8.27
N LEU A 32 17.93 9.25 -8.91
CA LEU A 32 17.58 8.02 -8.22
C LEU A 32 18.73 7.01 -8.15
N ILE A 33 18.85 6.40 -6.97
CA ILE A 33 19.61 5.18 -6.72
C ILE A 33 18.60 4.09 -6.40
N VAL A 34 18.60 3.00 -7.15
CA VAL A 34 17.54 1.99 -7.06
C VAL A 34 18.08 0.61 -6.75
N HIS A 35 17.32 -0.14 -5.94
CA HIS A 35 17.59 -1.54 -5.62
C HIS A 35 16.28 -2.34 -5.53
N SER A 36 16.31 -3.57 -6.03
CA SER A 36 15.25 -4.56 -5.88
C SER A 36 15.84 -5.96 -5.87
N LEU A 37 15.07 -6.97 -5.48
CA LEU A 37 15.50 -8.37 -5.52
C LEU A 37 15.79 -8.83 -6.96
N ASP A 38 15.00 -8.38 -7.93
CA ASP A 38 15.23 -8.60 -9.35
C ASP A 38 15.67 -7.31 -10.04
N LYS A 39 16.92 -7.29 -10.53
CA LYS A 39 17.45 -6.17 -11.33
C LYS A 39 16.61 -5.92 -12.60
N GLY A 40 15.89 -6.93 -13.06
CA GLY A 40 14.98 -6.82 -14.19
C GLY A 40 13.89 -5.77 -14.01
N GLU A 41 13.42 -5.58 -12.76
CA GLU A 41 12.44 -4.56 -12.39
C GLU A 41 12.96 -3.12 -12.57
N ALA A 42 14.29 -2.91 -12.56
CA ALA A 42 14.91 -1.61 -12.69
C ALA A 42 15.27 -1.23 -14.13
N LYS A 43 15.10 -2.08 -15.14
CA LYS A 43 15.59 -1.88 -16.51
C LYS A 43 15.16 -0.55 -17.12
N ASN A 44 13.89 -0.20 -17.00
CA ASN A 44 13.32 1.04 -17.52
C ASN A 44 13.82 2.29 -16.78
N LEU A 45 14.13 2.17 -15.49
CA LEU A 45 14.67 3.24 -14.65
C LEU A 45 16.15 3.49 -15.00
N ILE A 46 16.95 2.42 -15.09
CA ILE A 46 18.36 2.49 -15.48
C ILE A 46 18.51 3.09 -16.88
N ALA A 47 17.64 2.69 -17.83
CA ALA A 47 17.63 3.26 -19.19
C ALA A 47 17.34 4.77 -19.21
N ARG A 48 16.73 5.31 -18.15
CA ARG A 48 16.45 6.74 -17.96
C ARG A 48 17.45 7.46 -17.08
N GLY A 49 18.51 6.78 -16.62
CA GLY A 49 19.60 7.38 -15.87
C GLY A 49 19.60 7.10 -14.36
N ALA A 50 18.69 6.27 -13.83
CA ALA A 50 18.79 5.82 -12.45
C ALA A 50 20.04 4.95 -12.24
N MET A 51 20.73 5.15 -11.11
CA MET A 51 21.85 4.30 -10.72
C MET A 51 21.36 3.03 -10.04
N TRP A 52 21.87 1.89 -10.48
CA TRP A 52 21.67 0.62 -9.76
C TRP A 52 22.60 0.52 -8.56
N ALA A 53 22.10 0.14 -7.42
CA ALA A 53 22.88 -0.27 -6.25
C ALA A 53 22.85 -1.80 -6.09
N ASP A 54 24.00 -2.41 -5.83
CA ASP A 54 24.09 -3.87 -5.70
C ASP A 54 23.61 -4.37 -4.34
N SER A 55 23.50 -3.47 -3.36
CA SER A 55 23.01 -3.77 -2.02
C SER A 55 22.16 -2.64 -1.45
N VAL A 56 21.32 -2.96 -0.45
CA VAL A 56 20.56 -1.95 0.30
C VAL A 56 21.48 -1.03 1.11
N ALA A 57 22.63 -1.55 1.56
CA ALA A 57 23.68 -0.79 2.22
C ALA A 57 24.25 0.31 1.29
N ASP A 58 24.46 0.00 -0.01
CA ASP A 58 24.89 0.97 -1.01
C ASP A 58 23.85 2.06 -1.24
N VAL A 59 22.54 1.69 -1.21
CA VAL A 59 21.47 2.69 -1.29
C VAL A 59 21.56 3.63 -0.09
N GLY A 60 21.68 3.10 1.13
CA GLY A 60 21.82 3.90 2.35
C GLY A 60 23.02 4.86 2.29
N ALA A 61 24.19 4.37 1.88
CA ALA A 61 25.44 5.14 1.84
C ALA A 61 25.42 6.32 0.85
N LYS A 62 24.67 6.19 -0.24
CA LYS A 62 24.72 7.12 -1.39
C LYS A 62 23.55 8.07 -1.47
N SER A 63 22.52 7.89 -0.62
CA SER A 63 21.25 8.64 -0.70
C SER A 63 21.13 9.65 0.44
N ASP A 64 20.46 10.75 0.18
CA ASP A 64 20.05 11.74 1.18
C ASP A 64 18.67 11.39 1.75
N VAL A 65 17.82 10.76 0.92
CA VAL A 65 16.51 10.21 1.31
C VAL A 65 16.44 8.75 0.87
N VAL A 66 16.13 7.83 1.78
CA VAL A 66 15.91 6.41 1.45
C VAL A 66 14.42 6.10 1.57
N ILE A 67 13.84 5.53 0.50
CA ILE A 67 12.43 5.14 0.44
C ILE A 67 12.33 3.62 0.30
N THR A 68 11.44 3.01 1.07
CA THR A 68 11.08 1.60 0.90
C THR A 68 9.63 1.45 0.41
N VAL A 69 9.40 0.53 -0.54
CA VAL A 69 8.09 0.13 -1.06
C VAL A 69 8.05 -1.39 -1.10
N LEU A 70 7.72 -2.01 0.03
CA LEU A 70 7.93 -3.42 0.30
C LEU A 70 6.62 -4.14 0.69
N PRO A 71 6.58 -5.48 0.61
CA PRO A 71 5.37 -6.26 0.92
C PRO A 71 4.84 -6.11 2.34
N GLY A 72 5.70 -5.83 3.32
CA GLY A 72 5.24 -5.70 4.70
C GLY A 72 6.34 -5.52 5.76
N PRO A 73 5.96 -5.54 7.05
CA PRO A 73 6.83 -5.16 8.15
C PRO A 73 8.09 -6.02 8.27
N ARG A 74 8.00 -7.31 7.97
CA ARG A 74 9.17 -8.20 8.03
C ARG A 74 10.25 -7.76 7.03
N GLN A 75 9.86 -7.45 5.79
CA GLN A 75 10.79 -7.01 4.76
C GLN A 75 11.36 -5.62 5.09
N VAL A 76 10.52 -4.69 5.54
CA VAL A 76 10.98 -3.36 5.97
C VAL A 76 12.02 -3.47 7.07
N ARG A 77 11.73 -4.26 8.11
CA ARG A 77 12.66 -4.52 9.21
C ARG A 77 13.98 -5.09 8.73
N GLU A 78 13.95 -6.14 7.90
CA GLU A 78 15.16 -6.80 7.41
C GLU A 78 16.02 -5.88 6.55
N ILE A 79 15.39 -5.13 5.62
CA ILE A 79 16.06 -4.23 4.69
C ILE A 79 16.68 -3.03 5.40
N MET A 80 16.00 -2.49 6.43
CA MET A 80 16.48 -1.29 7.13
C MET A 80 17.42 -1.60 8.29
N ILE A 81 17.12 -2.60 9.10
CA ILE A 81 17.82 -2.89 10.35
C ILE A 81 18.30 -4.35 10.51
N GLY A 82 18.25 -5.14 9.43
CA GLY A 82 18.95 -6.44 9.37
C GLY A 82 20.46 -6.28 9.42
N ALA A 83 21.23 -7.39 9.41
CA ALA A 83 22.69 -7.37 9.60
C ALA A 83 23.45 -6.45 8.63
N ASN A 84 22.94 -6.28 7.39
CA ASN A 84 23.47 -5.36 6.38
C ASN A 84 22.45 -4.28 6.00
N GLY A 85 21.63 -3.86 6.95
CA GLY A 85 20.52 -2.95 6.71
C GLY A 85 20.97 -1.56 6.24
N ALA A 86 20.14 -0.93 5.41
CA ALA A 86 20.44 0.37 4.82
C ALA A 86 20.65 1.45 5.87
N LEU A 87 19.92 1.42 7.00
CA LEU A 87 19.99 2.42 8.06
C LEU A 87 21.41 2.61 8.59
N TYR A 88 22.20 1.52 8.70
CA TYR A 88 23.55 1.58 9.26
C TYR A 88 24.57 2.31 8.37
N GLN A 89 24.24 2.51 7.09
CA GLN A 89 25.07 3.21 6.11
C GLN A 89 24.54 4.61 5.79
N MET A 90 23.34 4.95 6.25
CA MET A 90 22.77 6.28 6.04
C MET A 90 23.58 7.34 6.81
N LYS A 91 23.67 8.53 6.22
CA LYS A 91 24.43 9.66 6.78
C LYS A 91 23.59 10.41 7.82
N PRO A 92 24.22 11.03 8.81
CA PRO A 92 23.55 12.01 9.66
C PRO A 92 22.88 13.12 8.82
N GLY A 93 21.68 13.52 9.21
CA GLY A 93 20.87 14.50 8.49
C GLY A 93 20.06 13.92 7.30
N SER A 94 20.21 12.62 6.98
CA SER A 94 19.39 11.96 5.98
C SER A 94 18.00 11.60 6.50
N THR A 95 17.10 11.22 5.59
CA THR A 95 15.71 10.82 5.92
C THR A 95 15.41 9.42 5.42
N PHE A 96 14.80 8.60 6.27
CA PHE A 96 14.17 7.35 5.86
C PHE A 96 12.66 7.52 5.78
N ILE A 97 12.04 7.05 4.69
CA ILE A 97 10.59 7.10 4.45
C ILE A 97 10.11 5.70 4.06
N ASP A 98 9.26 5.08 4.88
CA ASP A 98 8.62 3.84 4.47
C ASP A 98 7.24 4.10 3.87
N MET A 99 7.07 3.74 2.60
CA MET A 99 5.80 3.85 1.89
C MET A 99 5.06 2.50 1.76
N SER A 100 5.53 1.48 2.47
CA SER A 100 4.90 0.17 2.57
C SER A 100 3.67 0.19 3.49
N THR A 101 2.81 -0.82 3.39
CA THR A 101 1.84 -1.12 4.46
C THR A 101 2.54 -1.97 5.52
N SER A 102 2.87 -1.35 6.65
CA SER A 102 3.71 -1.94 7.70
C SER A 102 3.09 -1.77 9.09
N SER A 103 3.84 -2.06 10.15
CA SER A 103 3.38 -2.00 11.53
C SER A 103 4.01 -0.84 12.29
N VAL A 104 3.24 -0.30 13.25
CA VAL A 104 3.70 0.75 14.16
C VAL A 104 4.95 0.32 14.94
N ASP A 105 5.04 -0.96 15.33
CA ASP A 105 6.20 -1.47 16.06
C ASP A 105 7.49 -1.37 15.26
N VAL A 106 7.44 -1.74 13.98
CA VAL A 106 8.62 -1.66 13.10
C VAL A 106 9.05 -0.20 12.90
N ALA A 107 8.08 0.73 12.77
CA ALA A 107 8.41 2.15 12.73
C ALA A 107 9.15 2.60 13.99
N HIS A 108 8.64 2.25 15.16
CA HIS A 108 9.26 2.61 16.44
C HIS A 108 10.63 1.94 16.63
N GLU A 109 10.79 0.67 16.23
CA GLU A 109 12.07 -0.03 16.28
C GLU A 109 13.14 0.66 15.41
N ILE A 110 12.78 1.03 14.18
CA ILE A 110 13.67 1.74 13.27
C ILE A 110 14.00 3.14 13.81
N MET A 111 12.98 3.86 14.30
CA MET A 111 13.14 5.20 14.86
C MET A 111 14.14 5.21 16.04
N ALA A 112 14.01 4.25 16.97
CA ALA A 112 14.91 4.13 18.10
C ALA A 112 16.38 3.92 17.70
N LEU A 113 16.64 3.26 16.58
CA LEU A 113 17.98 3.04 16.02
C LEU A 113 18.47 4.21 15.15
N ALA A 114 17.57 4.98 14.56
CA ALA A 114 17.85 6.10 13.68
C ALA A 114 18.14 7.40 14.45
N GLU A 115 17.42 7.64 15.55
CA GLU A 115 17.53 8.87 16.35
C GLU A 115 18.98 9.16 16.84
N PRO A 116 19.74 8.19 17.42
CA PRO A 116 21.13 8.44 17.82
C PRO A 116 22.09 8.68 16.64
N ARG A 117 21.62 8.46 15.42
CA ARG A 117 22.35 8.65 14.15
C ARG A 117 21.97 9.94 13.44
N GLU A 118 21.10 10.75 14.04
CA GLU A 118 20.56 11.97 13.43
C GLU A 118 19.87 11.71 12.09
N ILE A 119 19.17 10.56 11.95
CA ILE A 119 18.40 10.18 10.78
C ILE A 119 16.92 10.38 11.08
N ALA A 120 16.24 11.20 10.27
CA ALA A 120 14.79 11.36 10.37
C ALA A 120 14.07 10.11 9.86
N VAL A 121 13.03 9.69 10.57
CA VAL A 121 12.20 8.53 10.18
C VAL A 121 10.77 8.98 9.96
N MET A 122 10.20 8.59 8.84
CA MET A 122 8.81 8.83 8.49
C MET A 122 8.19 7.56 7.93
N GLU A 123 6.91 7.37 8.15
CA GLU A 123 6.10 6.47 7.37
C GLU A 123 5.15 7.26 6.47
N ALA A 124 4.95 6.81 5.24
CA ALA A 124 4.12 7.46 4.25
C ALA A 124 3.37 6.43 3.39
N PRO A 125 2.64 5.47 3.99
CA PRO A 125 1.89 4.49 3.23
C PRO A 125 0.89 5.15 2.30
N VAL A 126 0.60 4.45 1.20
CA VAL A 126 -0.20 4.99 0.10
C VAL A 126 -1.48 4.21 -0.13
N SER A 127 -2.46 4.87 -0.72
CA SER A 127 -3.66 4.28 -1.27
C SER A 127 -3.97 4.91 -2.63
N PHE A 128 -4.72 4.19 -3.47
CA PHE A 128 -5.25 4.76 -4.69
C PHE A 128 -6.54 5.52 -4.40
N LEU A 129 -6.83 6.55 -5.20
CA LEU A 129 -8.11 7.24 -5.11
C LEU A 129 -9.26 6.35 -5.56
N ALA A 130 -10.38 6.49 -4.88
CA ALA A 130 -11.62 5.79 -5.14
C ALA A 130 -12.16 5.90 -6.57
N LYS A 131 -11.72 6.89 -7.34
CA LYS A 131 -12.17 7.18 -8.71
C LYS A 131 -11.18 6.80 -9.79
N ALA A 132 -10.10 6.07 -9.46
CA ALA A 132 -9.23 5.54 -10.51
C ALA A 132 -10.03 4.51 -11.34
N PRO A 133 -10.17 4.68 -12.67
CA PRO A 133 -10.91 3.71 -13.49
C PRO A 133 -10.28 2.33 -13.33
N ILE A 134 -11.12 1.30 -13.16
CA ILE A 134 -10.70 -0.10 -13.19
C ILE A 134 -10.04 -0.34 -14.55
N GLY A 135 -8.83 -0.92 -14.54
CA GLY A 135 -8.04 -1.13 -15.78
C GLY A 135 -7.31 0.11 -16.32
N ALA A 136 -7.52 1.31 -15.78
CA ALA A 136 -6.50 2.33 -15.90
C ALA A 136 -5.28 1.78 -15.18
N SER A 137 -4.14 1.67 -15.88
CA SER A 137 -2.84 1.48 -15.23
C SER A 137 -2.86 2.33 -13.97
N ARG A 138 -2.81 1.70 -12.78
CA ARG A 138 -2.73 2.42 -11.50
C ARG A 138 -1.47 3.26 -11.60
N SER A 139 -1.61 4.45 -12.21
CA SER A 139 -0.48 5.36 -12.38
C SER A 139 -0.15 5.92 -11.03
N SER A 140 1.13 6.04 -10.73
CA SER A 140 1.64 6.74 -9.56
C SER A 140 1.10 8.16 -9.40
N ALA A 141 0.46 8.72 -10.43
CA ALA A 141 -0.07 10.09 -10.44
C ALA A 141 -1.40 10.30 -9.69
N SER A 142 -1.87 9.34 -8.89
CA SER A 142 -3.18 9.43 -8.21
C SER A 142 -3.15 8.79 -6.83
N LEU A 143 -2.10 9.06 -6.07
CA LEU A 143 -1.91 8.49 -4.74
C LEU A 143 -2.46 9.40 -3.64
N GLN A 144 -3.14 8.79 -2.67
CA GLN A 144 -3.28 9.33 -1.32
C GLN A 144 -2.06 8.89 -0.52
N ILE A 145 -1.47 9.79 0.24
CA ILE A 145 -0.30 9.52 1.08
C ILE A 145 -0.62 9.94 2.51
N PHE A 146 -0.44 9.02 3.46
CA PHE A 146 -0.71 9.25 4.88
C PHE A 146 0.59 9.32 5.65
N VAL A 147 1.05 10.53 5.96
CA VAL A 147 2.40 10.75 6.47
C VAL A 147 2.41 10.85 7.99
N GLY A 148 3.14 9.95 8.64
CA GLY A 148 3.52 10.07 10.06
C GLY A 148 4.99 10.43 10.20
N GLY A 149 5.30 11.21 11.23
CA GLY A 149 6.63 11.73 11.49
C GLY A 149 6.60 13.13 12.10
N SER A 150 7.74 13.80 12.19
CA SER A 150 7.75 15.19 12.65
C SER A 150 7.10 16.12 11.61
N ARG A 151 6.47 17.18 12.07
CA ARG A 151 5.88 18.18 11.17
C ARG A 151 6.94 18.84 10.29
N GLU A 152 8.12 19.06 10.82
CA GLU A 152 9.24 19.63 10.09
C GLU A 152 9.67 18.71 8.93
N SER A 153 9.87 17.41 9.20
CA SER A 153 10.20 16.44 8.17
C SER A 153 9.12 16.35 7.10
N PHE A 154 7.84 16.39 7.49
CA PHE A 154 6.71 16.41 6.56
C PHE A 154 6.81 17.60 5.60
N ASP A 155 6.99 18.81 6.13
CA ASP A 155 7.03 20.04 5.32
C ASP A 155 8.25 20.03 4.38
N GLN A 156 9.41 19.50 4.82
CA GLN A 156 10.61 19.33 4.02
C GLN A 156 10.43 18.33 2.86
N GLN A 157 9.74 17.21 3.11
CA GLN A 157 9.56 16.13 2.13
C GLN A 157 8.30 16.29 1.25
N LEU A 158 7.47 17.30 1.48
CA LEU A 158 6.25 17.52 0.71
C LEU A 158 6.48 17.63 -0.82
N PRO A 159 7.53 18.30 -1.32
CA PRO A 159 7.84 18.29 -2.75
C PRO A 159 8.14 16.88 -3.29
N LEU A 160 8.85 16.04 -2.53
CA LEU A 160 9.14 14.67 -2.91
C LEU A 160 7.86 13.80 -2.92
N PHE A 161 6.97 13.92 -1.94
CA PHE A 161 5.69 13.21 -1.95
C PHE A 161 4.86 13.54 -3.20
N ARG A 162 4.83 14.79 -3.64
CA ARG A 162 4.19 15.20 -4.90
C ARG A 162 4.87 14.57 -6.11
N ALA A 163 6.21 14.56 -6.13
CA ALA A 163 7.00 13.96 -7.19
C ALA A 163 6.79 12.44 -7.30
N LEU A 164 6.52 11.75 -6.18
CA LEU A 164 6.22 10.32 -6.14
C LEU A 164 4.79 9.98 -6.60
N GLY A 165 3.97 10.99 -6.92
CA GLY A 165 2.62 10.80 -7.43
C GLY A 165 1.50 11.15 -6.44
N GLY A 166 1.85 11.73 -5.29
CA GLY A 166 0.86 12.28 -4.37
C GLY A 166 0.13 13.48 -4.96
N LEU A 167 -1.20 13.44 -4.97
CA LEU A 167 -1.98 14.61 -5.35
C LEU A 167 -1.90 15.67 -4.24
N PRO A 168 -1.81 16.97 -4.57
CA PRO A 168 -1.61 18.04 -3.59
C PRO A 168 -2.59 18.00 -2.42
N ASP A 169 -3.87 17.74 -2.70
CA ASP A 169 -4.95 17.71 -1.70
C ASP A 169 -5.14 16.31 -1.07
N GLN A 170 -4.28 15.36 -1.40
CA GLN A 170 -4.36 13.96 -0.94
C GLN A 170 -3.09 13.50 -0.21
N ILE A 171 -2.23 14.45 0.18
CA ILE A 171 -1.08 14.19 1.03
C ILE A 171 -1.43 14.68 2.43
N TYR A 172 -1.64 13.75 3.34
CA TYR A 172 -2.14 14.02 4.68
C TYR A 172 -1.04 13.91 5.71
N TYR A 173 -0.83 14.97 6.49
CA TYR A 173 -0.06 14.84 7.73
C TYR A 173 -0.93 14.14 8.78
N ALA A 174 -0.63 12.89 9.03
CA ALA A 174 -1.42 12.03 9.92
C ALA A 174 -1.09 12.25 11.42
N GLY A 175 0.10 12.75 11.72
CA GLY A 175 0.58 12.94 13.08
C GLY A 175 2.00 12.41 13.29
N LEU A 176 2.34 12.06 14.52
CA LEU A 176 3.62 11.46 14.86
C LEU A 176 3.77 10.06 14.28
N ASN A 177 4.98 9.51 14.36
CA ASN A 177 5.28 8.17 13.86
C ASN A 177 4.29 7.11 14.35
N GLY A 178 3.82 6.28 13.43
CA GLY A 178 2.77 5.27 13.63
C GLY A 178 1.39 5.72 13.14
N ALA A 179 1.12 7.04 13.07
CA ALA A 179 -0.19 7.55 12.67
C ALA A 179 -0.51 7.26 11.19
N GLY A 180 0.48 7.38 10.30
CA GLY A 180 0.33 7.05 8.88
C GLY A 180 -0.02 5.58 8.66
N TYR A 181 0.72 4.67 9.27
CA TYR A 181 0.40 3.24 9.24
C TYR A 181 -0.97 2.94 9.84
N GLY A 182 -1.31 3.56 10.98
CA GLY A 182 -2.62 3.40 11.61
C GLY A 182 -3.76 3.69 10.64
N ILE A 183 -3.73 4.86 9.98
CA ILE A 183 -4.75 5.23 9.00
C ILE A 183 -4.80 4.24 7.83
N LYS A 184 -3.64 3.85 7.28
CA LYS A 184 -3.60 2.91 6.15
C LYS A 184 -4.15 1.54 6.49
N VAL A 185 -3.81 1.01 7.67
CA VAL A 185 -4.31 -0.28 8.14
C VAL A 185 -5.82 -0.24 8.36
N LEU A 186 -6.34 0.82 8.98
CA LEU A 186 -7.79 0.98 9.21
C LEU A 186 -8.57 1.13 7.89
N LEU A 187 -8.01 1.87 6.92
CA LEU A 187 -8.61 2.00 5.59
C LEU A 187 -8.72 0.64 4.90
N ASN A 188 -7.63 -0.13 4.86
CA ASN A 188 -7.62 -1.45 4.24
C ASN A 188 -8.58 -2.41 4.97
N LEU A 189 -8.57 -2.41 6.31
CA LEU A 189 -9.46 -3.26 7.10
C LEU A 189 -10.93 -3.02 6.76
N LEU A 190 -11.35 -1.74 6.67
CA LEU A 190 -12.73 -1.39 6.31
C LEU A 190 -13.07 -1.81 4.87
N TRP A 191 -12.13 -1.68 3.93
CA TRP A 191 -12.32 -2.13 2.56
C TRP A 191 -12.56 -3.65 2.49
N PHE A 192 -11.77 -4.45 3.23
CA PHE A 192 -11.95 -5.92 3.27
C PHE A 192 -13.28 -6.32 3.93
N ILE A 193 -13.74 -5.57 4.94
CA ILE A 193 -15.09 -5.77 5.53
C ILE A 193 -16.16 -5.51 4.48
N HIS A 194 -16.04 -4.43 3.69
CA HIS A 194 -16.96 -4.15 2.59
C HIS A 194 -16.93 -5.24 1.53
N ALA A 195 -15.77 -5.76 1.16
CA ALA A 195 -15.64 -6.83 0.18
C ALA A 195 -16.39 -8.09 0.63
N ALA A 196 -16.18 -8.53 1.87
CA ALA A 196 -16.84 -9.72 2.40
C ALA A 196 -18.36 -9.52 2.54
N GLY A 197 -18.79 -8.42 3.18
CA GLY A 197 -20.20 -8.15 3.42
C GLY A 197 -21.01 -7.92 2.14
N THR A 198 -20.43 -7.20 1.17
CA THR A 198 -21.07 -7.00 -0.14
C THR A 198 -21.19 -8.32 -0.90
N SER A 199 -20.17 -9.17 -0.87
CA SER A 199 -20.22 -10.48 -1.53
C SER A 199 -21.31 -11.39 -0.97
N GLU A 200 -21.50 -11.37 0.36
CA GLU A 200 -22.57 -12.12 1.01
C GLU A 200 -23.95 -11.64 0.56
N VAL A 201 -24.18 -10.33 0.55
CA VAL A 201 -25.45 -9.74 0.11
C VAL A 201 -25.74 -10.07 -1.36
N LEU A 202 -24.72 -9.99 -2.24
CA LEU A 202 -24.87 -10.34 -3.66
C LEU A 202 -25.14 -11.85 -3.86
N ALA A 203 -24.57 -12.72 -3.02
CA ALA A 203 -24.87 -14.15 -3.07
C ALA A 203 -26.33 -14.45 -2.71
N ILE A 204 -26.86 -13.78 -1.69
CA ILE A 204 -28.30 -13.88 -1.33
C ILE A 204 -29.15 -13.40 -2.51
N ALA A 205 -28.85 -12.24 -3.09
CA ALA A 205 -29.58 -11.68 -4.23
C ALA A 205 -29.55 -12.62 -5.44
N SER A 206 -28.39 -13.19 -5.75
CA SER A 206 -28.24 -14.20 -6.82
C SER A 206 -29.09 -15.43 -6.58
N LYS A 207 -29.13 -15.98 -5.36
CA LYS A 207 -29.98 -17.12 -5.00
C LYS A 207 -31.48 -16.81 -5.08
N MET A 208 -31.85 -15.56 -4.86
CA MET A 208 -33.23 -15.10 -5.05
C MET A 208 -33.61 -14.88 -6.52
N GLY A 209 -32.66 -15.01 -7.44
CA GLY A 209 -32.87 -14.74 -8.88
C GLY A 209 -33.02 -13.26 -9.21
N LEU A 210 -32.50 -12.36 -8.37
CA LEU A 210 -32.54 -10.92 -8.62
C LEU A 210 -31.47 -10.52 -9.65
N ASP A 211 -31.76 -9.50 -10.45
CA ASP A 211 -30.78 -8.84 -11.31
C ASP A 211 -29.73 -8.12 -10.46
N LEU A 212 -28.48 -8.59 -10.51
CA LEU A 212 -27.41 -8.07 -9.66
C LEU A 212 -27.06 -6.62 -10.00
N ARG A 213 -27.21 -6.16 -11.23
CA ARG A 213 -26.99 -4.77 -11.62
C ARG A 213 -28.07 -3.86 -11.00
N MET A 214 -29.31 -4.30 -11.03
CA MET A 214 -30.41 -3.56 -10.40
C MET A 214 -30.20 -3.52 -8.86
N VAL A 215 -29.78 -4.63 -8.25
CA VAL A 215 -29.47 -4.68 -6.81
C VAL A 215 -28.32 -3.71 -6.49
N GLN A 216 -27.24 -3.71 -7.26
CA GLN A 216 -26.13 -2.75 -7.09
C GLN A 216 -26.61 -1.31 -7.18
N GLN A 217 -27.40 -0.97 -8.19
CA GLN A 217 -27.95 0.39 -8.37
C GLN A 217 -28.79 0.82 -7.16
N ALA A 218 -29.66 -0.04 -6.67
CA ALA A 218 -30.50 0.25 -5.51
C ALA A 218 -29.69 0.45 -4.22
N LEU A 219 -28.69 -0.40 -3.98
CA LEU A 219 -27.80 -0.29 -2.83
C LEU A 219 -26.94 0.97 -2.90
N CYS A 220 -26.40 1.30 -4.09
CA CYS A 220 -25.61 2.52 -4.31
C CYS A 220 -26.43 3.81 -4.14
N ALA A 221 -27.74 3.78 -4.42
CA ALA A 221 -28.64 4.92 -4.22
C ALA A 221 -29.12 5.06 -2.77
N SER A 222 -28.76 4.15 -1.88
CA SER A 222 -29.19 4.09 -0.49
C SER A 222 -28.05 4.48 0.47
N PRO A 223 -28.32 4.63 1.78
CA PRO A 223 -27.28 4.83 2.80
C PRO A 223 -26.25 3.68 2.94
N THR A 224 -26.44 2.54 2.27
CA THR A 224 -25.52 1.40 2.26
C THR A 224 -24.41 1.51 1.23
N GLN A 225 -24.32 2.63 0.51
CA GLN A 225 -23.29 2.87 -0.48
C GLN A 225 -21.87 2.68 0.10
N SER A 226 -21.01 2.05 -0.68
CA SER A 226 -19.56 2.01 -0.44
C SER A 226 -18.80 2.14 -1.76
N ASN A 227 -17.52 2.52 -1.70
CA ASN A 227 -16.69 2.55 -2.92
C ASN A 227 -16.56 1.15 -3.53
N PHE A 228 -16.40 0.12 -2.71
CA PHE A 228 -16.35 -1.26 -3.15
C PHE A 228 -17.57 -1.63 -4.02
N LEU A 229 -18.77 -1.35 -3.50
CA LEU A 229 -20.04 -1.64 -4.20
C LEU A 229 -20.22 -0.80 -5.47
N GLN A 230 -19.76 0.44 -5.46
CA GLN A 230 -19.97 1.38 -6.57
C GLN A 230 -18.97 1.17 -7.72
N HIS A 231 -17.73 0.80 -7.40
CA HIS A 231 -16.64 0.77 -8.36
C HIS A 231 -15.90 -0.57 -8.41
N ASP A 232 -15.45 -1.10 -7.26
CA ASP A 232 -14.49 -2.20 -7.26
C ASP A 232 -15.12 -3.52 -7.74
N ILE A 233 -16.38 -3.79 -7.40
CA ILE A 233 -17.10 -5.00 -7.83
C ILE A 233 -17.38 -5.05 -9.35
N ASN A 234 -17.27 -3.92 -10.06
CA ASN A 234 -17.60 -3.87 -11.48
C ASN A 234 -16.70 -4.78 -12.34
N GLY A 235 -15.42 -4.92 -11.97
CA GLY A 235 -14.52 -5.86 -12.65
C GLY A 235 -15.03 -7.30 -12.60
N VAL A 236 -15.57 -7.72 -11.47
CA VAL A 236 -16.19 -9.04 -11.31
C VAL A 236 -17.46 -9.14 -12.14
N PHE A 237 -18.33 -8.13 -12.12
CA PHE A 237 -19.58 -8.11 -12.86
C PHE A 237 -19.37 -8.17 -14.39
N GLU A 238 -18.42 -7.39 -14.89
CA GLU A 238 -18.21 -7.20 -16.33
C GLU A 238 -17.40 -8.35 -16.96
N SER A 239 -16.36 -8.81 -16.29
CA SER A 239 -15.39 -9.75 -16.89
C SER A 239 -14.98 -10.92 -15.97
N GLY A 240 -15.38 -10.93 -14.71
CA GLY A 240 -14.84 -11.87 -13.73
C GLY A 240 -13.40 -11.56 -13.36
N ASP A 241 -13.04 -10.30 -13.37
CA ASP A 241 -11.73 -9.85 -12.91
C ASP A 241 -11.73 -9.76 -11.38
N TYR A 242 -10.93 -10.62 -10.75
CA TYR A 242 -10.75 -10.69 -9.28
C TYR A 242 -9.40 -10.15 -8.85
N ASP A 243 -8.58 -9.68 -9.79
CA ASP A 243 -7.21 -9.24 -9.56
C ASP A 243 -7.04 -7.77 -9.95
N GLN A 244 -6.91 -6.91 -8.96
CA GLN A 244 -6.62 -5.49 -9.16
C GLN A 244 -5.14 -5.16 -8.89
N GLY A 245 -4.27 -6.18 -8.96
CA GLY A 245 -2.82 -6.03 -8.76
C GLY A 245 -2.36 -6.11 -7.31
N PHE A 246 -3.22 -6.65 -6.42
CA PHE A 246 -2.92 -6.92 -5.02
C PHE A 246 -3.30 -8.37 -4.68
N THR A 247 -2.38 -9.14 -4.13
CA THR A 247 -2.59 -10.58 -3.94
C THR A 247 -3.24 -10.90 -2.60
N ILE A 248 -3.98 -12.04 -2.53
CA ILE A 248 -4.73 -12.46 -1.34
C ILE A 248 -3.83 -12.69 -0.12
N ASP A 249 -2.57 -13.11 -0.29
CA ASP A 249 -1.61 -13.24 0.80
C ASP A 249 -1.30 -11.88 1.46
N LEU A 250 -1.22 -10.81 0.67
CA LEU A 250 -1.07 -9.44 1.17
C LEU A 250 -2.34 -8.93 1.84
N VAL A 251 -3.53 -9.31 1.33
CA VAL A 251 -4.82 -9.03 1.99
C VAL A 251 -4.84 -9.64 3.39
N CYS A 252 -4.54 -10.93 3.51
CA CYS A 252 -4.52 -11.63 4.82
C CYS A 252 -3.52 -10.99 5.79
N LYS A 253 -2.34 -10.59 5.29
CA LYS A 253 -1.37 -9.83 6.08
C LYS A 253 -1.96 -8.50 6.57
N ASP A 254 -2.61 -7.72 5.71
CA ASP A 254 -3.13 -6.40 6.08
C ASP A 254 -4.31 -6.50 7.07
N ILE A 255 -5.17 -7.52 6.93
CA ILE A 255 -6.23 -7.80 7.91
C ILE A 255 -5.60 -8.13 9.28
N GLN A 256 -4.54 -8.94 9.30
CA GLN A 256 -3.84 -9.29 10.54
C GLN A 256 -3.24 -8.05 11.22
N LEU A 257 -2.63 -7.13 10.45
CA LEU A 257 -2.15 -5.84 10.99
C LEU A 257 -3.29 -5.05 11.65
N GLY A 258 -4.49 -5.06 11.08
CA GLY A 258 -5.67 -4.42 11.65
C GLY A 258 -6.14 -5.09 12.95
N ILE A 259 -6.13 -6.41 13.01
CA ILE A 259 -6.46 -7.17 14.22
C ILE A 259 -5.45 -6.88 15.33
N ASP A 260 -4.16 -6.87 15.01
CA ASP A 260 -3.08 -6.58 15.96
C ASP A 260 -3.18 -5.14 16.49
N LEU A 261 -3.54 -4.19 15.62
CA LEU A 261 -3.76 -2.80 16.01
C LEU A 261 -4.95 -2.67 16.97
N GLY A 262 -6.05 -3.38 16.71
CA GLY A 262 -7.20 -3.45 17.62
C GLY A 262 -6.80 -4.01 18.99
N ALA A 263 -6.09 -5.12 19.03
CA ALA A 263 -5.62 -5.75 20.28
C ALA A 263 -4.72 -4.79 21.10
N LYS A 264 -3.78 -4.08 20.44
CA LYS A 264 -2.93 -3.08 21.09
C LYS A 264 -3.70 -1.89 21.63
N SER A 265 -4.80 -1.54 20.95
CA SER A 265 -5.70 -0.46 21.38
C SER A 265 -6.69 -0.89 22.46
N GLY A 266 -6.68 -2.16 22.88
CA GLY A 266 -7.61 -2.72 23.85
C GLY A 266 -9.05 -2.88 23.30
N ILE A 267 -9.20 -2.94 21.96
CA ILE A 267 -10.49 -3.08 21.28
C ILE A 267 -10.64 -4.50 20.75
N GLU A 268 -11.74 -5.16 21.12
CA GLU A 268 -12.14 -6.40 20.47
C GLU A 268 -12.65 -6.14 19.06
N VAL A 269 -12.20 -6.95 18.09
CA VAL A 269 -12.48 -6.76 16.66
C VAL A 269 -13.15 -8.02 16.06
N PRO A 270 -14.34 -8.44 16.54
CA PRO A 270 -14.97 -9.68 16.12
C PRO A 270 -15.30 -9.70 14.61
N VAL A 271 -15.74 -8.59 14.04
CA VAL A 271 -16.02 -8.49 12.60
C VAL A 271 -14.74 -8.72 11.78
N SER A 272 -13.64 -8.08 12.17
CA SER A 272 -12.36 -8.25 11.48
C SER A 272 -11.82 -9.68 11.57
N ARG A 273 -12.05 -10.37 12.69
CA ARG A 273 -11.68 -11.80 12.83
C ARG A 273 -12.47 -12.68 11.88
N LEU A 274 -13.80 -12.50 11.80
CA LEU A 274 -14.62 -13.23 10.83
C LEU A 274 -14.19 -12.97 9.39
N VAL A 275 -13.91 -11.70 9.05
CA VAL A 275 -13.40 -11.31 7.72
C VAL A 275 -12.04 -11.95 7.45
N SER A 276 -11.15 -12.03 8.46
CA SER A 276 -9.87 -12.74 8.35
C SER A 276 -10.06 -14.21 8.01
N GLU A 277 -10.97 -14.91 8.68
CA GLU A 277 -11.26 -16.33 8.41
C GLU A 277 -11.77 -16.55 6.98
N LEU A 278 -12.63 -15.65 6.47
CA LEU A 278 -13.11 -15.71 5.09
C LEU A 278 -12.00 -15.54 4.08
N HIS A 279 -11.14 -14.54 4.26
CA HIS A 279 -10.01 -14.31 3.34
C HIS A 279 -8.96 -15.41 3.46
N GLN A 280 -8.70 -15.94 4.66
CA GLN A 280 -7.81 -17.09 4.85
C GLN A 280 -8.32 -18.33 4.10
N ARG A 281 -9.64 -18.60 4.17
CA ARG A 281 -10.26 -19.66 3.38
C ARG A 281 -10.10 -19.43 1.87
N ALA A 282 -10.23 -18.18 1.39
CA ALA A 282 -9.99 -17.86 0.00
C ALA A 282 -8.52 -18.09 -0.40
N LEU A 283 -7.57 -17.70 0.47
CA LEU A 283 -6.15 -17.97 0.28
C LEU A 283 -5.84 -19.47 0.17
N GLU A 284 -6.40 -20.28 1.05
CA GLU A 284 -6.23 -21.74 1.05
C GLU A 284 -6.85 -22.40 -0.20
N THR A 285 -8.01 -21.90 -0.66
CA THR A 285 -8.73 -22.44 -1.80
C THR A 285 -8.09 -22.07 -3.14
N TYR A 286 -7.69 -20.80 -3.31
CA TYR A 286 -7.27 -20.29 -4.62
C TYR A 286 -5.77 -20.02 -4.73
N GLY A 287 -5.02 -20.15 -3.63
CA GLY A 287 -3.57 -19.96 -3.57
C GLY A 287 -3.13 -18.50 -3.37
N PRO A 288 -1.88 -18.31 -2.90
CA PRO A 288 -1.39 -17.01 -2.40
C PRO A 288 -1.26 -15.92 -3.48
N LYS A 289 -1.21 -16.30 -4.75
CA LYS A 289 -1.09 -15.36 -5.88
C LYS A 289 -2.42 -15.03 -6.55
N SER A 290 -3.54 -15.52 -6.01
CA SER A 290 -4.84 -15.09 -6.48
C SER A 290 -5.13 -13.64 -6.07
N GLY A 291 -6.02 -12.98 -6.80
CA GLY A 291 -6.30 -11.56 -6.60
C GLY A 291 -7.04 -11.25 -5.30
N GLU A 292 -6.99 -10.00 -4.90
CA GLU A 292 -7.58 -9.48 -3.66
C GLU A 292 -9.10 -9.69 -3.55
N MET A 293 -9.79 -9.83 -4.69
CA MET A 293 -11.23 -10.08 -4.76
C MET A 293 -11.59 -11.56 -4.64
N SER A 294 -10.65 -12.45 -4.30
CA SER A 294 -10.91 -13.90 -4.24
C SER A 294 -11.95 -14.31 -3.20
N VAL A 295 -12.23 -13.47 -2.20
CA VAL A 295 -13.34 -13.69 -1.26
C VAL A 295 -14.70 -13.72 -1.97
N VAL A 296 -14.87 -12.97 -3.07
CA VAL A 296 -16.09 -12.95 -3.91
C VAL A 296 -16.36 -14.33 -4.49
N LYS A 297 -15.31 -15.03 -4.97
CA LYS A 297 -15.43 -16.39 -5.55
C LYS A 297 -16.04 -17.40 -4.56
N LEU A 298 -15.69 -17.29 -3.27
CA LEU A 298 -16.29 -18.17 -2.24
C LEU A 298 -17.81 -18.04 -2.19
N TYR A 299 -18.31 -16.82 -2.37
CA TYR A 299 -19.74 -16.54 -2.35
C TYR A 299 -20.43 -16.88 -3.68
N GLU A 300 -19.75 -16.73 -4.81
CA GLU A 300 -20.23 -17.22 -6.11
C GLU A 300 -20.39 -18.74 -6.10
N GLU A 301 -19.45 -19.48 -5.52
CA GLU A 301 -19.55 -20.94 -5.37
C GLU A 301 -20.75 -21.33 -4.49
N GLN A 302 -20.99 -20.62 -3.36
CA GLN A 302 -22.16 -20.84 -2.53
C GLN A 302 -23.46 -20.49 -3.25
N ALA A 303 -23.46 -19.43 -4.05
CA ALA A 303 -24.59 -19.05 -4.89
C ALA A 303 -24.82 -20.04 -6.04
N GLY A 304 -23.81 -20.80 -6.45
CA GLY A 304 -23.85 -21.72 -7.56
C GLY A 304 -23.86 -21.03 -8.92
N ALA A 305 -23.53 -19.75 -8.97
CA ALA A 305 -23.46 -18.95 -10.18
C ALA A 305 -22.45 -17.80 -10.02
N PRO A 306 -21.71 -17.43 -11.08
CA PRO A 306 -20.84 -16.27 -11.07
C PRO A 306 -21.65 -14.98 -11.00
N PHE A 307 -21.09 -13.97 -10.31
CA PHE A 307 -21.70 -12.65 -10.29
C PHE A 307 -21.38 -11.92 -11.59
N ARG A 308 -22.32 -12.00 -12.54
CA ARG A 308 -22.24 -11.27 -13.81
C ARG A 308 -23.48 -10.39 -13.96
N ALA A 309 -23.24 -9.12 -14.37
CA ALA A 309 -24.30 -8.13 -14.44
C ALA A 309 -24.01 -7.01 -15.47
#